data_5b919ed1c077114ae5ba8831609c8bb9
#
_entry.id   5b919ed1c077114ae5ba8831609c8bb9
#
_cell.length_a   1.000
_cell.length_b   1.000
_cell.length_c   1.000
_cell.angle_alpha   90.00
_cell.angle_beta   90.00
_cell.angle_gamma   90.00
#
_symmetry.space_group_name_H-M   'P 1'
#
loop_
_entity.id
_entity.type
_entity.pdbx_description
1 polymer ?
#
loop_
_entity_poly.entity_id
_entity_poly.type
_entity_poly.pdbx_seq_one_letter_code
_entity_poly.pdbx_strand_id
1 'polypeptide(L)'
;MAISRAQLLKELLPGLNALFGMEYARYGEEHKEIYETETSERSFEEETKLSGFSAAPVKNEGSAIAYDNAQEAWTTRYTHETIALGFSITEEAIEDNLYDSLSARYTKALARAMAYTKQVKAAAVLNNGFSNTYPGGDGVSLFNANHPLVSGGVNSNTPGTQVDLNETSLEAAVIQIAGWTDERGLLIAAKPKKMIVPPSLMFVAKRLLDTELRVATADNDINAIKQMGAIPEGYTVNHFLTDTNAWFLTTDVPNGMKHFVRTPLQNSMDGDFDTGNVRYKARERYSFGWSDPLGMWGSSGST
;
A
#
# COMPACT_ATOMS: atom_id res chain seq x y z
N MET A 1 21.92 -36.39 33.17
CA MET A 1 22.50 -35.57 32.09
C MET A 1 21.91 -34.19 32.23
N ALA A 2 22.68 -33.17 32.58
CA ALA A 2 22.21 -31.83 32.58
C ALA A 2 22.03 -31.36 31.13
N ILE A 3 20.83 -31.01 30.71
CA ILE A 3 20.58 -30.43 29.40
C ILE A 3 21.27 -29.07 29.41
N SER A 4 22.24 -28.87 28.52
CA SER A 4 22.93 -27.58 28.47
C SER A 4 21.97 -26.50 27.95
N ARG A 5 22.04 -25.28 28.50
CA ARG A 5 21.29 -24.11 28.09
C ARG A 5 21.34 -23.86 26.55
N ALA A 6 22.53 -24.09 25.97
CA ALA A 6 22.74 -23.99 24.53
C ALA A 6 21.96 -25.04 23.72
N GLN A 7 21.67 -26.18 24.30
CA GLN A 7 20.91 -27.27 23.67
C GLN A 7 19.42 -26.96 23.72
N LEU A 8 18.93 -26.43 24.85
CA LEU A 8 17.55 -25.97 25.00
C LEU A 8 17.21 -24.85 24.01
N LEU A 9 18.09 -23.88 23.85
CA LEU A 9 17.92 -22.77 22.88
C LEU A 9 17.85 -23.28 21.44
N LYS A 10 18.67 -24.30 21.08
CA LYS A 10 18.68 -24.88 19.73
C LYS A 10 17.40 -25.66 19.41
N GLU A 11 16.81 -26.31 20.39
CA GLU A 11 15.59 -27.11 20.23
C GLU A 11 14.34 -26.22 20.24
N LEU A 12 14.32 -25.16 21.04
CA LEU A 12 13.17 -24.25 21.17
C LEU A 12 12.99 -23.32 19.95
N LEU A 13 14.09 -22.82 19.40
CA LEU A 13 14.08 -21.84 18.32
C LEU A 13 13.30 -22.27 17.07
N PRO A 14 13.48 -23.50 16.53
CA PRO A 14 12.72 -23.92 15.35
C PRO A 14 11.21 -23.97 15.59
N GLY A 15 10.79 -24.42 16.76
CA GLY A 15 9.37 -24.48 17.14
C GLY A 15 8.73 -23.09 17.25
N LEU A 16 9.42 -22.14 17.89
CA LEU A 16 8.96 -20.76 18.01
C LEU A 16 8.94 -20.05 16.65
N ASN A 17 9.94 -20.26 15.80
CA ASN A 17 9.96 -19.69 14.45
C ASN A 17 8.82 -20.23 13.58
N ALA A 18 8.54 -21.53 13.64
CA ALA A 18 7.42 -22.13 12.92
C ALA A 18 6.07 -21.56 13.41
N LEU A 19 5.89 -21.46 14.72
CA LEU A 19 4.69 -20.90 15.33
C LEU A 19 4.51 -19.42 14.98
N PHE A 20 5.60 -18.64 15.00
CA PHE A 20 5.61 -17.24 14.59
C PHE A 20 5.17 -17.11 13.12
N GLY A 21 5.77 -17.88 12.22
CA GLY A 21 5.45 -17.85 10.79
C GLY A 21 3.99 -18.21 10.51
N MET A 22 3.46 -19.24 11.17
CA MET A 22 2.05 -19.64 11.04
C MET A 22 1.09 -18.53 11.52
N GLU A 23 1.37 -17.89 12.64
CA GLU A 23 0.49 -16.85 13.18
C GLU A 23 0.64 -15.53 12.41
N TYR A 24 1.84 -15.20 11.93
CA TYR A 24 2.07 -14.04 11.06
C TYR A 24 1.31 -14.18 9.73
N ALA A 25 1.39 -15.34 9.08
CA ALA A 25 0.68 -15.63 7.83
C ALA A 25 -0.85 -15.65 7.98
N ARG A 26 -1.36 -15.86 9.20
CA ARG A 26 -2.80 -15.82 9.48
C ARG A 26 -3.41 -14.42 9.32
N TYR A 27 -2.62 -13.38 9.52
CA TYR A 27 -3.04 -12.01 9.22
C TYR A 27 -2.95 -11.78 7.72
N GLY A 28 -4.08 -11.46 7.08
CA GLY A 28 -4.12 -11.13 5.67
C GLY A 28 -3.18 -9.97 5.35
N GLU A 29 -2.44 -10.10 4.28
CA GLU A 29 -1.52 -9.05 3.81
C GLU A 29 -2.28 -8.07 2.88
N GLU A 30 -3.23 -7.30 3.45
CA GLU A 30 -4.09 -6.35 2.71
C GLU A 30 -3.27 -5.32 1.91
N HIS A 31 -2.06 -4.98 2.37
CA HIS A 31 -1.18 -4.05 1.68
C HIS A 31 -0.73 -4.57 0.30
N LYS A 32 -0.64 -5.88 0.08
CA LYS A 32 -0.25 -6.45 -1.22
C LYS A 32 -1.28 -6.20 -2.32
N GLU A 33 -2.52 -5.95 -1.95
CA GLU A 33 -3.59 -5.61 -2.87
C GLU A 33 -3.50 -4.16 -3.38
N ILE A 34 -2.65 -3.34 -2.75
CA ILE A 34 -2.53 -1.90 -2.98
C ILE A 34 -1.16 -1.54 -3.54
N TYR A 35 -0.10 -2.17 -3.03
CA TYR A 35 1.28 -1.81 -3.27
C TYR A 35 1.99 -2.82 -4.17
N GLU A 36 2.76 -2.31 -5.10
CA GLU A 36 3.79 -3.07 -5.80
C GLU A 36 4.99 -3.26 -4.87
N THR A 37 5.39 -4.52 -4.65
CA THR A 37 6.47 -4.85 -3.71
C THR A 37 7.77 -5.07 -4.46
N GLU A 38 8.80 -4.33 -4.08
CA GLU A 38 10.16 -4.43 -4.60
C GLU A 38 11.17 -4.67 -3.48
N THR A 39 12.33 -5.23 -3.82
CA THR A 39 13.43 -5.42 -2.87
C THR A 39 14.43 -4.28 -2.99
N SER A 40 15.00 -3.86 -1.87
CA SER A 40 16.02 -2.82 -1.79
C SER A 40 17.29 -3.36 -1.14
N GLU A 41 18.44 -2.91 -1.64
CA GLU A 41 19.76 -3.20 -1.05
C GLU A 41 20.39 -1.96 -0.40
N ARG A 42 19.75 -0.80 -0.51
CA ARG A 42 20.26 0.50 -0.04
C ARG A 42 19.62 0.92 1.29
N SER A 43 20.08 2.02 1.85
CA SER A 43 19.48 2.62 3.06
C SER A 43 18.19 3.38 2.77
N PHE A 44 18.02 3.84 1.55
CA PHE A 44 16.87 4.51 0.97
C PHE A 44 16.81 4.21 -0.53
N GLU A 45 15.63 4.34 -1.14
CA GLU A 45 15.46 4.29 -2.58
C GLU A 45 14.97 5.66 -3.07
N GLU A 46 15.35 6.00 -4.29
CA GLU A 46 14.90 7.21 -4.99
C GLU A 46 14.37 6.84 -6.36
N GLU A 47 13.15 7.27 -6.64
CA GLU A 47 12.53 7.12 -7.95
C GLU A 47 12.30 8.49 -8.57
N THR A 48 12.88 8.69 -9.76
CA THR A 48 12.75 9.91 -10.53
C THR A 48 11.72 9.72 -11.64
N LYS A 49 10.68 10.56 -11.65
CA LYS A 49 9.69 10.60 -12.73
C LYS A 49 10.27 11.40 -13.90
N LEU A 50 10.18 10.83 -15.10
CA LEU A 50 10.60 11.48 -16.35
C LEU A 50 9.37 12.00 -17.10
N SER A 51 9.51 13.15 -17.75
CA SER A 51 8.41 13.80 -18.47
C SER A 51 8.00 13.12 -19.79
N GLY A 52 8.81 12.19 -20.30
CA GLY A 52 8.60 11.65 -21.64
C GLY A 52 8.89 12.68 -22.76
N PHE A 53 8.30 12.45 -23.93
CA PHE A 53 8.43 13.29 -25.12
C PHE A 53 7.09 13.90 -25.50
N SER A 54 7.15 15.00 -26.27
CA SER A 54 5.97 15.62 -26.90
C SER A 54 5.41 14.74 -28.04
N ALA A 55 4.21 15.09 -28.52
CA ALA A 55 3.63 14.39 -29.68
C ALA A 55 4.56 14.46 -30.89
N ALA A 56 4.77 13.33 -31.55
CA ALA A 56 5.60 13.27 -32.73
C ALA A 56 4.97 14.07 -33.89
N PRO A 57 5.71 15.05 -34.49
CA PRO A 57 5.21 15.81 -35.62
C PRO A 57 5.22 14.98 -36.90
N VAL A 58 4.36 15.32 -37.85
CA VAL A 58 4.39 14.75 -39.21
C VAL A 58 5.68 15.14 -39.90
N LYS A 59 6.44 14.15 -40.39
CA LYS A 59 7.64 14.36 -41.16
C LYS A 59 7.30 14.41 -42.65
N ASN A 60 7.58 15.55 -43.28
CA ASN A 60 7.47 15.67 -44.75
C ASN A 60 8.64 15.00 -45.45
N GLU A 61 8.43 14.61 -46.73
CA GLU A 61 9.48 14.03 -47.57
C GLU A 61 10.65 15.04 -47.71
N GLY A 62 11.90 14.54 -47.54
CA GLY A 62 13.10 15.36 -47.63
C GLY A 62 13.39 16.26 -46.40
N SER A 63 12.50 16.37 -45.40
CA SER A 63 12.78 17.13 -44.17
C SER A 63 13.54 16.29 -43.15
N ALA A 64 14.27 16.96 -42.24
CA ALA A 64 14.92 16.32 -41.10
C ALA A 64 13.87 15.83 -40.08
N ILE A 65 14.23 14.84 -39.27
CA ILE A 65 13.44 14.43 -38.10
C ILE A 65 13.52 15.49 -37.02
N ALA A 66 12.46 15.68 -36.24
CA ALA A 66 12.48 16.49 -35.04
C ALA A 66 13.14 15.73 -33.88
N TYR A 67 13.92 16.42 -33.07
CA TYR A 67 14.48 15.90 -31.83
C TYR A 67 13.81 16.59 -30.66
N ASP A 68 13.45 15.83 -29.65
CA ASP A 68 12.88 16.33 -28.40
C ASP A 68 13.71 15.81 -27.22
N ASN A 69 13.68 16.53 -26.08
CA ASN A 69 14.43 16.18 -24.88
C ASN A 69 13.46 15.87 -23.74
N ALA A 70 13.63 14.68 -23.14
CA ALA A 70 12.98 14.35 -21.87
C ALA A 70 13.59 15.19 -20.73
N GLN A 71 12.76 15.54 -19.77
CA GLN A 71 13.16 16.28 -18.56
C GLN A 71 12.79 15.45 -17.33
N GLU A 72 13.57 15.62 -16.26
CA GLU A 72 13.20 15.09 -14.95
C GLU A 72 12.08 15.95 -14.35
N ALA A 73 11.01 15.32 -13.87
CA ALA A 73 9.89 16.00 -13.23
C ALA A 73 10.19 16.21 -11.74
N TRP A 74 10.19 15.14 -10.97
CA TRP A 74 10.51 15.13 -9.56
C TRP A 74 11.10 13.80 -9.13
N THR A 75 11.69 13.79 -7.93
CA THR A 75 12.26 12.58 -7.31
C THR A 75 11.57 12.33 -5.99
N THR A 76 11.04 11.12 -5.83
CA THR A 76 10.47 10.64 -4.57
C THR A 76 11.49 9.79 -3.83
N ARG A 77 11.69 10.06 -2.53
CA ARG A 77 12.63 9.34 -1.68
C ARG A 77 11.92 8.47 -0.66
N TYR A 78 12.28 7.20 -0.62
CA TYR A 78 11.77 6.19 0.30
C TYR A 78 12.82 5.87 1.37
N THR A 79 12.61 6.34 2.58
CA THR A 79 13.52 6.05 3.70
C THR A 79 13.04 4.82 4.45
N HIS A 80 13.88 3.78 4.53
CA HIS A 80 13.51 2.54 5.18
C HIS A 80 13.51 2.68 6.70
N GLU A 81 12.41 2.27 7.33
CA GLU A 81 12.27 2.20 8.77
C GLU A 81 12.51 0.79 9.28
N THR A 82 13.12 0.69 10.44
CA THR A 82 13.32 -0.59 11.13
C THR A 82 12.23 -0.80 12.16
N ILE A 83 11.45 -1.85 11.99
CA ILE A 83 10.41 -2.28 12.93
C ILE A 83 10.94 -3.50 13.66
N ALA A 84 11.01 -3.42 14.97
CA ALA A 84 11.50 -4.51 15.81
C ALA A 84 10.73 -4.55 17.13
N LEU A 85 10.45 -5.76 17.59
CA LEU A 85 9.85 -6.02 18.88
C LEU A 85 10.39 -7.36 19.41
N GLY A 86 10.45 -7.51 20.71
CA GLY A 86 10.89 -8.74 21.33
C GLY A 86 10.31 -8.93 22.72
N PHE A 87 10.49 -10.13 23.26
CA PHE A 87 10.17 -10.45 24.65
C PHE A 87 11.31 -11.25 25.28
N SER A 88 11.34 -11.28 26.61
CA SER A 88 12.28 -12.09 27.38
C SER A 88 11.53 -13.09 28.27
N ILE A 89 12.13 -14.23 28.48
CA ILE A 89 11.69 -15.26 29.42
C ILE A 89 12.77 -15.36 30.50
N THR A 90 12.38 -15.29 31.76
CA THR A 90 13.30 -15.33 32.89
C THR A 90 13.88 -16.74 33.09
N GLU A 91 15.03 -16.83 33.74
CA GLU A 91 15.70 -18.10 34.03
C GLU A 91 14.82 -18.96 34.94
N GLU A 92 14.18 -18.36 35.93
CA GLU A 92 13.30 -19.06 36.88
C GLU A 92 12.06 -19.66 36.17
N ALA A 93 11.50 -18.94 35.20
CA ALA A 93 10.36 -19.46 34.42
C ALA A 93 10.77 -20.66 33.52
N ILE A 94 12.04 -20.72 33.14
CA ILE A 94 12.58 -21.83 32.38
C ILE A 94 12.81 -23.03 33.31
N GLU A 95 13.35 -22.80 34.51
CA GLU A 95 13.60 -23.86 35.53
C GLU A 95 12.28 -24.49 36.01
N ASP A 96 11.22 -23.67 36.20
CA ASP A 96 9.91 -24.13 36.64
C ASP A 96 9.06 -24.76 35.51
N ASN A 97 9.63 -24.96 34.32
CA ASN A 97 8.98 -25.58 33.17
C ASN A 97 7.70 -24.87 32.69
N LEU A 98 7.58 -23.57 32.95
CA LEU A 98 6.44 -22.73 32.55
C LEU A 98 6.61 -22.15 31.12
N TYR A 99 7.75 -22.41 30.49
CA TYR A 99 8.16 -21.73 29.25
C TYR A 99 7.36 -22.18 28.02
N ASP A 100 6.89 -23.43 27.93
CA ASP A 100 6.24 -23.96 26.72
C ASP A 100 4.94 -23.22 26.37
N SER A 101 4.03 -23.11 27.33
CA SER A 101 2.77 -22.43 27.08
C SER A 101 2.91 -20.90 27.02
N LEU A 102 3.83 -20.35 27.80
CA LEU A 102 4.06 -18.90 27.89
C LEU A 102 4.80 -18.38 26.66
N SER A 103 5.87 -19.05 26.23
CA SER A 103 6.62 -18.69 25.03
C SER A 103 5.76 -18.76 23.78
N ALA A 104 4.91 -19.79 23.65
CA ALA A 104 3.99 -19.91 22.54
C ALA A 104 2.96 -18.76 22.48
N ARG A 105 2.43 -18.32 23.63
CA ARG A 105 1.50 -17.18 23.72
C ARG A 105 2.19 -15.87 23.35
N TYR A 106 3.39 -15.62 23.87
CA TYR A 106 4.15 -14.41 23.56
C TYR A 106 4.62 -14.36 22.11
N THR A 107 5.02 -15.50 21.54
CA THR A 107 5.39 -15.60 20.12
C THR A 107 4.20 -15.27 19.21
N LYS A 108 3.00 -15.78 19.51
CA LYS A 108 1.77 -15.40 18.79
C LYS A 108 1.44 -13.92 18.92
N ALA A 109 1.58 -13.36 20.13
CA ALA A 109 1.33 -11.94 20.36
C ALA A 109 2.36 -11.06 19.61
N LEU A 110 3.63 -11.46 19.58
CA LEU A 110 4.69 -10.81 18.83
C LEU A 110 4.39 -10.81 17.32
N ALA A 111 4.02 -11.97 16.76
CA ALA A 111 3.66 -12.11 15.35
C ALA A 111 2.50 -11.17 14.98
N ARG A 112 1.46 -11.12 15.80
CA ARG A 112 0.32 -10.20 15.61
C ARG A 112 0.75 -8.74 15.63
N ALA A 113 1.56 -8.35 16.61
CA ALA A 113 2.02 -6.97 16.75
C ALA A 113 2.85 -6.53 15.54
N MET A 114 3.73 -7.38 15.01
CA MET A 114 4.52 -7.11 13.81
C MET A 114 3.63 -6.98 12.57
N ALA A 115 2.71 -7.93 12.35
CA ALA A 115 1.77 -7.89 11.23
C ALA A 115 0.86 -6.65 11.29
N TYR A 116 0.30 -6.35 12.47
CA TYR A 116 -0.53 -5.17 12.69
C TYR A 116 0.21 -3.87 12.33
N THR A 117 1.43 -3.69 12.85
CA THR A 117 2.23 -2.49 12.59
C THR A 117 2.49 -2.30 11.10
N LYS A 118 2.75 -3.36 10.37
CA LYS A 118 2.97 -3.31 8.92
C LYS A 118 1.72 -2.84 8.17
N GLN A 119 0.56 -3.38 8.51
CA GLN A 119 -0.71 -2.97 7.89
C GLN A 119 -1.07 -1.52 8.22
N VAL A 120 -0.89 -1.09 9.48
CA VAL A 120 -1.13 0.30 9.88
C VAL A 120 -0.21 1.27 9.13
N LYS A 121 1.08 0.93 8.96
CA LYS A 121 2.02 1.75 8.19
C LYS A 121 1.66 1.80 6.71
N ALA A 122 1.22 0.71 6.13
CA ALA A 122 0.73 0.69 4.76
C ALA A 122 -0.53 1.56 4.60
N ALA A 123 -1.51 1.39 5.48
CA ALA A 123 -2.74 2.19 5.43
C ALA A 123 -2.50 3.68 5.74
N ALA A 124 -1.45 4.02 6.50
CA ALA A 124 -1.14 5.41 6.85
C ALA A 124 -0.87 6.30 5.64
N VAL A 125 -0.36 5.74 4.52
CA VAL A 125 -0.16 6.50 3.28
C VAL A 125 -1.51 6.99 2.72
N LEU A 126 -2.54 6.12 2.73
CA LEU A 126 -3.89 6.47 2.29
C LEU A 126 -4.61 7.36 3.32
N ASN A 127 -4.52 7.04 4.60
CA ASN A 127 -5.13 7.82 5.68
C ASN A 127 -4.63 9.27 5.71
N ASN A 128 -3.37 9.49 5.37
CA ASN A 128 -2.75 10.81 5.29
C ASN A 128 -2.75 11.38 3.87
N GLY A 129 -3.31 10.67 2.90
CA GLY A 129 -3.21 10.98 1.48
C GLY A 129 -3.82 12.32 1.07
N PHE A 130 -4.75 12.87 1.84
CA PHE A 130 -5.35 14.21 1.63
C PHE A 130 -4.63 15.33 2.40
N SER A 131 -3.64 15.00 3.23
CA SER A 131 -2.96 15.96 4.09
C SER A 131 -1.68 16.50 3.44
N ASN A 132 -1.60 17.79 3.25
CA ASN A 132 -0.38 18.47 2.77
C ASN A 132 0.81 18.41 3.74
N THR A 133 0.62 17.84 4.94
CA THR A 133 1.73 17.57 5.88
C THR A 133 2.62 16.43 5.40
N TYR A 134 2.11 15.57 4.50
CA TYR A 134 2.81 14.40 3.94
C TYR A 134 2.92 14.52 2.41
N PRO A 135 3.72 15.50 1.92
CA PRO A 135 3.88 15.72 0.49
C PRO A 135 4.70 14.60 -0.16
N GLY A 136 4.44 14.37 -1.44
CA GLY A 136 5.24 13.52 -2.29
C GLY A 136 6.45 14.21 -2.90
N GLY A 137 7.04 13.60 -3.90
CA GLY A 137 8.15 14.17 -4.68
C GLY A 137 7.78 15.43 -5.43
N ASP A 138 6.50 15.58 -5.82
CA ASP A 138 5.92 16.74 -6.48
C ASP A 138 5.57 17.91 -5.54
N GLY A 139 5.77 17.73 -4.22
CA GLY A 139 5.55 18.75 -3.21
C GLY A 139 4.10 18.90 -2.72
N VAL A 140 3.15 18.08 -3.21
CA VAL A 140 1.75 18.08 -2.77
C VAL A 140 1.35 16.73 -2.16
N SER A 141 0.16 16.68 -1.52
CA SER A 141 -0.39 15.44 -0.95
C SER A 141 -0.74 14.42 -2.04
N LEU A 142 -0.82 13.12 -1.69
CA LEU A 142 -1.15 12.04 -2.63
C LEU A 142 -2.44 12.29 -3.41
N PHE A 143 -3.52 12.71 -2.73
CA PHE A 143 -4.78 13.07 -3.36
C PHE A 143 -4.91 14.59 -3.36
N ASN A 144 -4.70 15.18 -4.52
CA ASN A 144 -4.71 16.63 -4.71
C ASN A 144 -5.32 17.00 -6.08
N ALA A 145 -5.96 18.16 -6.14
CA ALA A 145 -6.48 18.68 -7.39
C ALA A 145 -5.41 19.39 -8.24
N ASN A 146 -4.22 19.61 -7.69
CA ASN A 146 -3.18 20.47 -8.27
C ASN A 146 -1.82 19.80 -8.32
N HIS A 147 -1.71 18.57 -8.84
CA HIS A 147 -0.41 17.95 -9.12
C HIS A 147 0.26 18.68 -10.28
N PRO A 148 1.44 19.31 -10.05
CA PRO A 148 2.08 20.12 -11.08
C PRO A 148 2.60 19.25 -12.23
N LEU A 149 2.46 19.76 -13.46
CA LEU A 149 3.04 19.15 -14.67
C LEU A 149 4.27 19.92 -15.14
N VAL A 150 5.26 19.23 -15.69
CA VAL A 150 6.48 19.84 -16.25
C VAL A 150 6.15 20.80 -17.41
N SER A 151 5.13 20.50 -18.20
CA SER A 151 4.66 21.37 -19.29
C SER A 151 3.93 22.63 -18.84
N GLY A 152 3.68 22.77 -17.54
CA GLY A 152 2.78 23.77 -16.96
C GLY A 152 1.32 23.26 -16.94
N GLY A 153 0.56 23.69 -15.95
CA GLY A 153 -0.75 23.16 -15.66
C GLY A 153 -0.74 22.16 -14.50
N VAL A 154 -1.87 21.48 -14.29
CA VAL A 154 -2.06 20.57 -13.18
C VAL A 154 -2.88 19.34 -13.59
N ASN A 155 -2.61 18.21 -12.99
CA ASN A 155 -3.50 17.04 -12.97
C ASN A 155 -4.20 16.92 -11.63
N SER A 156 -5.40 16.36 -11.64
CA SER A 156 -6.17 16.06 -10.43
C SER A 156 -6.46 14.57 -10.35
N ASN A 157 -6.18 13.97 -9.20
CA ASN A 157 -6.53 12.59 -8.87
C ASN A 157 -7.56 12.49 -7.74
N THR A 158 -8.30 13.57 -7.53
CA THR A 158 -9.40 13.68 -6.56
C THR A 158 -10.55 14.47 -7.18
N PRO A 159 -11.81 14.30 -6.72
CA PRO A 159 -12.91 15.14 -7.20
C PRO A 159 -12.73 16.58 -6.71
N GLY A 160 -13.27 17.55 -7.46
CA GLY A 160 -13.22 18.97 -7.08
C GLY A 160 -13.92 19.28 -5.76
N THR A 161 -14.96 18.53 -5.43
CA THR A 161 -15.61 18.47 -4.11
C THR A 161 -15.65 17.03 -3.68
N GLN A 162 -15.26 16.73 -2.44
CA GLN A 162 -15.25 15.37 -1.92
C GLN A 162 -16.67 14.78 -1.92
N VAL A 163 -16.80 13.53 -2.35
CA VAL A 163 -18.09 12.87 -2.60
C VAL A 163 -18.11 11.46 -2.02
N ASP A 164 -19.28 11.07 -1.51
CA ASP A 164 -19.50 9.71 -1.03
C ASP A 164 -19.51 8.69 -2.18
N LEU A 165 -19.21 7.45 -1.86
CA LEU A 165 -19.27 6.35 -2.82
C LEU A 165 -20.71 6.06 -3.23
N ASN A 166 -21.04 6.38 -4.47
CA ASN A 166 -22.28 6.04 -5.15
C ASN A 166 -22.02 5.81 -6.65
N GLU A 167 -23.04 5.43 -7.39
CA GLU A 167 -22.92 5.13 -8.82
C GLU A 167 -22.41 6.33 -9.61
N THR A 168 -23.02 7.50 -9.42
CA THR A 168 -22.66 8.73 -10.15
C THR A 168 -21.24 9.20 -9.82
N SER A 169 -20.82 9.14 -8.55
CA SER A 169 -19.47 9.52 -8.16
C SER A 169 -18.41 8.55 -8.69
N LEU A 170 -18.74 7.26 -8.78
CA LEU A 170 -17.86 6.27 -9.36
C LEU A 170 -17.73 6.43 -10.88
N GLU A 171 -18.82 6.68 -11.59
CA GLU A 171 -18.79 7.00 -13.03
C GLU A 171 -17.95 8.25 -13.30
N ALA A 172 -18.13 9.31 -12.52
CA ALA A 172 -17.36 10.54 -12.64
C ALA A 172 -15.85 10.30 -12.42
N ALA A 173 -15.48 9.44 -11.45
CA ALA A 173 -14.11 9.07 -11.21
C ALA A 173 -13.48 8.31 -12.38
N VAL A 174 -14.22 7.35 -12.97
CA VAL A 174 -13.77 6.59 -14.15
C VAL A 174 -13.55 7.52 -15.34
N ILE A 175 -14.47 8.48 -15.57
CA ILE A 175 -14.36 9.47 -16.66
C ILE A 175 -13.14 10.39 -16.40
N GLN A 176 -12.93 10.84 -15.16
CA GLN A 176 -11.79 11.69 -14.81
C GLN A 176 -10.46 10.95 -15.06
N ILE A 177 -10.33 9.68 -14.64
CA ILE A 177 -9.14 8.84 -14.85
C ILE A 177 -8.86 8.68 -16.35
N ALA A 178 -9.88 8.41 -17.16
CA ALA A 178 -9.74 8.26 -18.61
C ALA A 178 -9.25 9.53 -19.32
N GLY A 179 -9.48 10.70 -18.73
CA GLY A 179 -9.07 12.00 -19.26
C GLY A 179 -7.68 12.47 -18.81
N TRP A 180 -6.94 11.70 -18.03
CA TRP A 180 -5.62 12.12 -17.54
C TRP A 180 -4.58 12.25 -18.64
N THR A 181 -3.69 13.20 -18.45
CA THR A 181 -2.56 13.47 -19.35
C THR A 181 -1.23 13.21 -18.65
N ASP A 182 -0.20 12.96 -19.45
CA ASP A 182 1.18 12.87 -18.96
C ASP A 182 1.78 14.27 -18.68
N GLU A 183 3.05 14.28 -18.30
CA GLU A 183 3.82 15.51 -18.02
C GLU A 183 3.94 16.46 -19.21
N ARG A 184 3.66 16.01 -20.43
CA ARG A 184 3.69 16.78 -21.68
C ARG A 184 2.30 17.12 -22.23
N GLY A 185 1.22 16.71 -21.50
CA GLY A 185 -0.16 16.94 -21.90
C GLY A 185 -0.70 15.91 -22.88
N LEU A 186 -0.02 14.78 -23.11
CA LEU A 186 -0.52 13.70 -23.93
C LEU A 186 -1.48 12.81 -23.12
N LEU A 187 -2.61 12.44 -23.71
CA LEU A 187 -3.59 11.56 -23.09
C LEU A 187 -2.97 10.18 -22.83
N ILE A 188 -2.97 9.72 -21.58
CA ILE A 188 -2.42 8.41 -21.21
C ILE A 188 -3.45 7.29 -21.27
N ALA A 189 -4.74 7.61 -21.41
CA ALA A 189 -5.85 6.67 -21.46
C ALA A 189 -5.85 5.67 -20.29
N ALA A 190 -5.56 6.17 -19.09
CA ALA A 190 -5.51 5.39 -17.86
C ALA A 190 -6.85 4.72 -17.54
N LYS A 191 -6.81 3.57 -16.87
CA LYS A 191 -8.00 2.81 -16.46
C LYS A 191 -7.92 2.47 -14.97
N PRO A 192 -9.06 2.51 -14.25
CA PRO A 192 -9.10 1.97 -12.91
C PRO A 192 -8.92 0.44 -12.92
N LYS A 193 -8.28 -0.10 -11.90
CA LYS A 193 -8.06 -1.54 -11.71
C LYS A 193 -8.88 -2.11 -10.58
N LYS A 194 -8.72 -1.55 -9.38
CA LYS A 194 -9.30 -2.07 -8.14
C LYS A 194 -9.81 -0.95 -7.28
N MET A 195 -10.92 -1.20 -6.59
CA MET A 195 -11.46 -0.29 -5.58
C MET A 195 -10.99 -0.70 -4.18
N ILE A 196 -10.59 0.28 -3.36
CA ILE A 196 -10.21 0.10 -1.96
C ILE A 196 -11.20 0.84 -1.10
N VAL A 197 -11.80 0.15 -0.14
CA VAL A 197 -12.83 0.71 0.73
C VAL A 197 -12.61 0.31 2.19
N PRO A 198 -13.05 1.14 3.17
CA PRO A 198 -13.13 0.74 4.56
C PRO A 198 -14.27 -0.26 4.78
N PRO A 199 -14.31 -0.99 5.91
CA PRO A 199 -15.36 -1.94 6.23
C PRO A 199 -16.79 -1.36 6.20
N SER A 200 -16.94 -0.07 6.49
CA SER A 200 -18.24 0.65 6.43
C SER A 200 -18.85 0.67 5.04
N LEU A 201 -18.03 0.74 3.98
CA LEU A 201 -18.47 0.85 2.59
C LEU A 201 -18.50 -0.49 1.85
N MET A 202 -18.12 -1.61 2.48
CA MET A 202 -18.01 -2.91 1.78
C MET A 202 -19.31 -3.37 1.12
N PHE A 203 -20.47 -3.14 1.74
CA PHE A 203 -21.76 -3.50 1.16
C PHE A 203 -22.19 -2.57 0.04
N VAL A 204 -21.77 -1.29 0.09
CA VAL A 204 -22.01 -0.33 -0.99
C VAL A 204 -21.18 -0.74 -2.20
N ALA A 205 -19.89 -1.00 -2.01
CA ALA A 205 -18.99 -1.47 -3.06
C ALA A 205 -19.50 -2.76 -3.71
N LYS A 206 -19.95 -3.73 -2.91
CA LYS A 206 -20.55 -4.99 -3.39
C LYS A 206 -21.77 -4.73 -4.28
N ARG A 207 -22.67 -3.85 -3.85
CA ARG A 207 -23.88 -3.52 -4.65
C ARG A 207 -23.51 -2.81 -5.97
N LEU A 208 -22.52 -1.91 -5.96
CA LEU A 208 -22.11 -1.18 -7.16
C LEU A 208 -21.41 -2.06 -8.19
N LEU A 209 -20.54 -2.99 -7.74
CA LEU A 209 -19.69 -3.74 -8.65
C LEU A 209 -20.25 -5.10 -9.08
N ASP A 210 -21.11 -5.73 -8.25
CA ASP A 210 -21.50 -7.12 -8.50
C ASP A 210 -22.96 -7.30 -8.93
N THR A 211 -23.85 -6.30 -8.75
CA THR A 211 -25.24 -6.43 -9.18
C THR A 211 -25.38 -6.28 -10.69
N GLU A 212 -26.26 -7.06 -11.31
CA GLU A 212 -26.50 -6.99 -12.75
C GLU A 212 -27.41 -5.83 -13.13
N LEU A 213 -28.36 -5.53 -12.24
CA LEU A 213 -29.33 -4.45 -12.40
C LEU A 213 -29.02 -3.32 -11.44
N ARG A 214 -29.40 -2.11 -11.83
CA ARG A 214 -29.25 -0.92 -11.01
C ARG A 214 -30.12 -1.03 -9.76
N VAL A 215 -29.55 -0.72 -8.61
CA VAL A 215 -30.25 -0.81 -7.32
C VAL A 215 -31.22 0.38 -7.18
N ALA A 216 -32.44 0.11 -6.70
CA ALA A 216 -33.49 1.10 -6.42
C ALA A 216 -34.08 1.82 -7.65
N THR A 217 -34.04 1.21 -8.84
CA THR A 217 -34.80 1.66 -10.00
C THR A 217 -35.99 0.74 -10.25
N ALA A 218 -37.11 1.31 -10.73
CA ALA A 218 -38.33 0.55 -11.06
C ALA A 218 -38.28 -0.11 -12.45
N ASP A 219 -37.37 0.32 -13.32
CA ASP A 219 -37.38 0.06 -14.77
C ASP A 219 -36.38 -1.01 -15.23
N ASN A 220 -35.86 -1.85 -14.34
CA ASN A 220 -34.84 -2.87 -14.66
C ASN A 220 -33.62 -2.33 -15.43
N ASP A 221 -33.15 -1.16 -15.07
CA ASP A 221 -31.95 -0.58 -15.68
C ASP A 221 -30.74 -1.46 -15.45
N ILE A 222 -29.88 -1.57 -16.45
CA ILE A 222 -28.61 -2.30 -16.34
C ILE A 222 -27.60 -1.52 -15.47
N ASN A 223 -26.80 -2.25 -14.70
CA ASN A 223 -25.65 -1.67 -14.03
C ASN A 223 -24.50 -1.51 -15.04
N ALA A 224 -24.30 -0.30 -15.55
CA ALA A 224 -23.29 -0.02 -16.56
C ALA A 224 -21.87 -0.28 -16.05
N ILE A 225 -21.56 0.00 -14.79
CA ILE A 225 -20.24 -0.19 -14.18
C ILE A 225 -19.82 -1.66 -14.26
N LYS A 226 -20.72 -2.58 -13.90
CA LYS A 226 -20.47 -4.02 -13.98
C LYS A 226 -20.40 -4.50 -15.43
N GLN A 227 -21.36 -4.12 -16.26
CA GLN A 227 -21.45 -4.59 -17.65
C GLN A 227 -20.24 -4.17 -18.50
N MET A 228 -19.68 -2.99 -18.26
CA MET A 228 -18.48 -2.50 -18.92
C MET A 228 -17.20 -3.09 -18.33
N GLY A 229 -17.25 -3.73 -17.16
CA GLY A 229 -16.07 -4.16 -16.43
C GLY A 229 -15.17 -2.97 -16.05
N ALA A 230 -15.78 -1.86 -15.62
CA ALA A 230 -15.08 -0.61 -15.35
C ALA A 230 -13.97 -0.76 -14.29
N ILE A 231 -14.13 -1.71 -13.35
CA ILE A 231 -13.15 -2.06 -12.31
C ILE A 231 -12.87 -3.56 -12.39
N PRO A 232 -11.91 -4.00 -13.21
CA PRO A 232 -11.73 -5.41 -13.55
C PRO A 232 -11.28 -6.29 -12.37
N GLU A 233 -10.54 -5.74 -11.41
CA GLU A 233 -10.08 -6.47 -10.21
C GLU A 233 -11.05 -6.37 -9.02
N GLY A 234 -12.23 -5.79 -9.23
CA GLY A 234 -13.25 -5.65 -8.19
C GLY A 234 -12.85 -4.72 -7.06
N TYR A 235 -13.15 -5.12 -5.82
CA TYR A 235 -12.83 -4.30 -4.65
C TYR A 235 -12.12 -5.11 -3.56
N THR A 236 -11.33 -4.41 -2.74
CA THR A 236 -10.73 -4.93 -1.51
C THR A 236 -11.16 -4.07 -0.32
N VAL A 237 -11.34 -4.74 0.82
CA VAL A 237 -11.66 -4.06 2.08
C VAL A 237 -10.38 -3.92 2.89
N ASN A 238 -10.01 -2.69 3.23
CA ASN A 238 -8.87 -2.44 4.10
C ASN A 238 -9.36 -2.03 5.49
N HIS A 239 -9.07 -2.89 6.47
CA HIS A 239 -9.53 -2.72 7.85
C HIS A 239 -8.77 -1.65 8.64
N PHE A 240 -7.67 -1.14 8.09
CA PHE A 240 -6.80 -0.15 8.74
C PHE A 240 -7.02 1.27 8.24
N LEU A 241 -8.01 1.48 7.37
CA LEU A 241 -8.48 2.81 7.01
C LEU A 241 -9.24 3.43 8.19
N THR A 242 -8.85 4.66 8.54
CA THR A 242 -9.44 5.38 9.68
C THR A 242 -10.67 6.19 9.31
N ASP A 243 -10.74 6.65 8.06
CA ASP A 243 -11.90 7.35 7.52
C ASP A 243 -12.93 6.33 7.04
N THR A 244 -14.15 6.44 7.53
CA THR A 244 -15.25 5.53 7.22
C THR A 244 -15.94 5.83 5.89
N ASN A 245 -15.71 6.99 5.33
CA ASN A 245 -16.36 7.48 4.09
C ASN A 245 -15.39 7.55 2.92
N ALA A 246 -14.08 7.49 3.18
CA ALA A 246 -13.06 7.54 2.14
C ALA A 246 -13.08 6.28 1.26
N TRP A 247 -12.89 6.48 -0.04
CA TRP A 247 -12.77 5.40 -1.00
C TRP A 247 -11.75 5.74 -2.09
N PHE A 248 -11.10 4.70 -2.59
CA PHE A 248 -9.96 4.86 -3.48
C PHE A 248 -10.04 3.90 -4.66
N LEU A 249 -9.43 4.29 -5.79
CA LEU A 249 -9.25 3.46 -6.98
C LEU A 249 -7.76 3.37 -7.30
N THR A 250 -7.25 2.17 -7.47
CA THR A 250 -5.94 1.95 -8.11
C THR A 250 -6.10 2.03 -9.62
N THR A 251 -5.08 2.44 -10.33
CA THR A 251 -5.08 2.56 -11.78
C THR A 251 -4.00 1.67 -12.41
N ASP A 252 -3.98 1.60 -13.73
CA ASP A 252 -2.96 0.89 -14.51
C ASP A 252 -1.71 1.73 -14.79
N VAL A 253 -1.64 2.95 -14.26
CA VAL A 253 -0.46 3.81 -14.39
C VAL A 253 0.71 3.20 -13.59
N PRO A 254 1.86 2.99 -14.21
CA PRO A 254 3.02 2.39 -13.55
C PRO A 254 3.60 3.30 -12.46
N ASN A 255 4.38 2.72 -11.56
CA ASN A 255 5.06 3.43 -10.47
C ASN A 255 4.14 4.22 -9.54
N GLY A 256 2.92 3.72 -9.30
CA GLY A 256 1.99 4.29 -8.33
C GLY A 256 2.43 4.03 -6.89
N MET A 257 1.74 3.13 -6.21
CA MET A 257 2.02 2.78 -4.81
C MET A 257 3.15 1.75 -4.70
N LYS A 258 4.20 2.07 -3.93
CA LYS A 258 5.40 1.25 -3.78
C LYS A 258 5.62 0.80 -2.35
N HIS A 259 6.06 -0.46 -2.22
CA HIS A 259 6.51 -1.06 -0.98
C HIS A 259 7.92 -1.63 -1.18
N PHE A 260 8.93 -1.02 -0.58
CA PHE A 260 10.31 -1.49 -0.64
C PHE A 260 10.65 -2.30 0.59
N VAL A 261 11.07 -3.56 0.39
CA VAL A 261 11.54 -4.44 1.45
C VAL A 261 13.07 -4.43 1.48
N ARG A 262 13.66 -3.82 2.51
CA ARG A 262 15.12 -3.80 2.70
C ARG A 262 15.62 -5.05 3.42
N THR A 263 14.91 -5.45 4.47
CA THR A 263 15.20 -6.67 5.22
C THR A 263 13.89 -7.38 5.47
N PRO A 264 13.72 -8.59 4.94
CA PRO A 264 12.54 -9.39 5.24
C PRO A 264 12.49 -9.71 6.72
N LEU A 265 11.32 -10.14 7.19
CA LEU A 265 11.11 -10.52 8.58
C LEU A 265 12.14 -11.57 9.02
N GLN A 266 12.89 -11.24 10.07
CA GLN A 266 13.91 -12.08 10.68
C GLN A 266 13.62 -12.25 12.17
N ASN A 267 13.73 -13.47 12.64
CA ASN A 267 13.61 -13.82 14.05
C ASN A 267 14.99 -14.24 14.58
N SER A 268 15.30 -13.84 15.80
CA SER A 268 16.51 -14.29 16.49
C SER A 268 16.24 -14.48 17.98
N MET A 269 16.95 -15.42 18.57
CA MET A 269 16.91 -15.72 20.00
C MET A 269 18.33 -15.74 20.54
N ASP A 270 18.52 -15.14 21.69
CA ASP A 270 19.82 -15.09 22.37
C ASP A 270 19.62 -15.12 23.89
N GLY A 271 20.61 -15.61 24.63
CA GLY A 271 20.65 -15.60 26.08
C GLY A 271 21.40 -14.38 26.59
N ASP A 272 20.86 -13.75 27.62
CA ASP A 272 21.55 -12.70 28.35
C ASP A 272 22.44 -13.33 29.43
N PHE A 273 23.75 -13.07 29.36
CA PHE A 273 24.72 -13.68 30.29
C PHE A 273 24.51 -13.12 31.73
N ASP A 274 24.22 -11.82 31.86
CA ASP A 274 24.16 -11.17 33.17
C ASP A 274 22.89 -11.52 33.95
N THR A 275 21.76 -11.66 33.25
CA THR A 275 20.45 -11.91 33.88
C THR A 275 19.97 -13.34 33.75
N GLY A 276 20.67 -14.20 32.97
CA GLY A 276 20.21 -15.54 32.69
C GLY A 276 18.99 -15.67 31.77
N ASN A 277 18.37 -14.58 31.38
CA ASN A 277 17.14 -14.54 30.59
C ASN A 277 17.36 -14.95 29.15
N VAL A 278 16.34 -15.55 28.53
CA VAL A 278 16.29 -15.81 27.10
C VAL A 278 15.48 -14.74 26.41
N ARG A 279 16.05 -14.10 25.38
CA ARG A 279 15.40 -13.03 24.61
C ARG A 279 15.08 -13.53 23.21
N TYR A 280 13.84 -13.31 22.79
CA TYR A 280 13.37 -13.58 21.42
C TYR A 280 12.91 -12.28 20.79
N LYS A 281 13.38 -12.00 19.57
CA LYS A 281 13.02 -10.78 18.84
C LYS A 281 12.66 -11.09 17.39
N ALA A 282 11.74 -10.29 16.85
CA ALA A 282 11.44 -10.19 15.44
C ALA A 282 11.85 -8.81 14.93
N ARG A 283 12.38 -8.74 13.71
CA ARG A 283 12.82 -7.51 13.06
C ARG A 283 12.53 -7.58 11.57
N GLU A 284 12.06 -6.48 11.02
CA GLU A 284 11.95 -6.26 9.58
C GLU A 284 12.31 -4.80 9.25
N ARG A 285 12.65 -4.54 7.98
CA ARG A 285 12.97 -3.18 7.52
C ARG A 285 12.38 -2.95 6.16
N TYR A 286 11.54 -1.90 6.03
CA TYR A 286 10.80 -1.59 4.82
C TYR A 286 10.39 -0.11 4.78
N SER A 287 9.82 0.31 3.64
CA SER A 287 9.17 1.61 3.47
C SER A 287 7.93 1.47 2.58
N PHE A 288 6.93 2.31 2.82
CA PHE A 288 5.75 2.49 1.99
C PHE A 288 5.71 3.92 1.47
N GLY A 289 5.18 4.10 0.26
CA GLY A 289 5.00 5.41 -0.32
C GLY A 289 4.44 5.32 -1.73
N TRP A 290 4.58 6.40 -2.48
CA TRP A 290 4.11 6.50 -3.86
C TRP A 290 5.07 7.37 -4.68
N SER A 291 5.18 7.08 -5.98
CA SER A 291 6.05 7.82 -6.91
C SER A 291 5.23 8.60 -7.92
N ASP A 292 4.19 7.99 -8.50
CA ASP A 292 3.26 8.65 -9.41
C ASP A 292 1.87 8.80 -8.75
N PRO A 293 1.37 10.04 -8.54
CA PRO A 293 0.06 10.27 -7.97
C PRO A 293 -1.08 9.73 -8.84
N LEU A 294 -0.89 9.61 -10.17
CA LEU A 294 -1.87 9.04 -11.08
C LEU A 294 -2.03 7.52 -10.95
N GLY A 295 -1.15 6.86 -10.18
CA GLY A 295 -1.33 5.46 -9.79
C GLY A 295 -2.55 5.23 -8.90
N MET A 296 -3.10 6.29 -8.31
CA MET A 296 -4.31 6.24 -7.50
C MET A 296 -5.23 7.45 -7.73
N TRP A 297 -6.50 7.20 -7.54
CA TRP A 297 -7.55 8.23 -7.40
C TRP A 297 -8.25 8.06 -6.05
N GLY A 298 -8.67 9.15 -5.39
CA GLY A 298 -9.32 9.05 -4.09
C GLY A 298 -10.28 10.17 -3.76
N SER A 299 -11.28 9.84 -2.93
CA SER A 299 -12.20 10.79 -2.29
C SER A 299 -12.31 10.47 -0.80
N SER A 300 -12.31 11.52 0.03
CA SER A 300 -12.53 11.38 1.49
C SER A 300 -14.00 11.24 1.87
N GLY A 301 -14.90 11.23 0.90
CA GLY A 301 -16.33 11.30 1.17
C GLY A 301 -16.81 12.70 1.53
N SER A 302 -18.13 12.88 1.60
CA SER A 302 -18.74 14.12 2.11
C SER A 302 -18.65 14.15 3.64
N THR A 303 -18.23 15.27 4.20
CA THR A 303 -18.23 15.54 5.65
C THR A 303 -19.62 15.80 6.19
#